data_071b6fb68dad3f93d5cd833803533420
#
_entry.id   071b6fb68dad3f93d5cd833803533420
#
_cell.length_a   1.000
_cell.length_b   1.000
_cell.length_c   1.000
_cell.angle_alpha   90.00
_cell.angle_beta   90.00
_cell.angle_gamma   90.00
#
_symmetry.space_group_name_H-M   'P 1'
#
loop_
_entity.id
_entity.type
_entity.pdbx_description
1 polymer ?
#
loop_
_entity_poly.entity_id
_entity_poly.type
_entity_poly.pdbx_seq_one_letter_code
_entity_poly.pdbx_strand_id
1 'polypeptide(L)'
;MFTGTSSLKPPQTIWFSSKSIHNSRNGRLNDLHVRRGEGRAANRSAWMGAPPQHQVHEAPTGLHPKKAKTQDPRQSPLKTIWACAEELQPVFSEIDRLIAANVARTQRAFATARIGPHHFLGSTGYGHGDLGRGALDQIMADVMGMEAAAVRIQFVSGTHAIACALFGVLRPGDELLSVAGSPYDTLEEVIGVRGTPGSGSLAEHGVGYRVLPLAPGSGAIDWGALATAVKPETRMALLQRSCGYADRPTLSLEDIRRAVQVIKAQSPRVVVAVDNCYGEFTDTAEPGAVGADLCMGSLIKNPGGTLVPGGGYVAGKRHLVDAALARLTAPGIGSEAGAVNGETLRLMFQGLYAAPQTTGEALKGGRLAAAVMQGAGYGVTPASGACRPWSAITAIRLGSPHAMAAFASAVQASSPIGSYVTPTPGVTPGYADPVVFADGTFVAGSTSELGADGPIRPPYTIYCQGGTHWTLWVHVLQSVLTALAQLE
;
A
#
# COMPACT_ATOMS: atom_id res chain seq x y z
N MET A 1 67.07 14.49 14.23
CA MET A 1 67.84 13.32 14.69
C MET A 1 66.87 12.33 15.30
N PHE A 2 67.04 11.10 14.96
CA PHE A 2 66.34 9.85 15.30
C PHE A 2 65.22 9.46 14.35
N THR A 3 65.63 8.65 13.40
CA THR A 3 64.93 7.72 12.55
C THR A 3 64.59 6.46 13.34
N GLY A 4 63.39 5.97 13.21
CA GLY A 4 62.99 4.65 13.74
C GLY A 4 61.84 4.06 12.93
N THR A 5 62.18 3.30 11.89
CA THR A 5 61.27 2.48 11.12
C THR A 5 61.00 1.19 11.89
N SER A 6 59.74 0.90 12.22
CA SER A 6 59.29 -0.44 12.64
C SER A 6 58.21 -0.93 11.71
N SER A 7 58.56 -2.00 10.98
CA SER A 7 57.70 -2.78 10.11
C SER A 7 56.74 -3.63 10.95
N LEU A 8 55.46 -3.44 10.80
CA LEU A 8 54.42 -4.34 11.31
C LEU A 8 53.97 -5.31 10.21
N LYS A 9 54.12 -6.61 10.50
CA LYS A 9 53.61 -7.72 9.67
C LYS A 9 52.08 -7.78 9.77
N PRO A 10 51.37 -8.18 8.70
CA PRO A 10 49.92 -8.36 8.74
C PRO A 10 49.53 -9.63 9.52
N PRO A 11 48.32 -9.63 10.17
CA PRO A 11 47.86 -10.81 10.91
C PRO A 11 47.41 -11.94 9.99
N GLN A 12 47.75 -13.16 10.39
CA GLN A 12 47.39 -14.40 9.72
C GLN A 12 45.88 -14.69 9.89
N THR A 13 45.27 -15.04 8.78
CA THR A 13 43.86 -15.50 8.69
C THR A 13 43.76 -16.92 9.24
N ILE A 14 43.01 -17.11 10.32
CA ILE A 14 42.71 -18.46 10.87
C ILE A 14 41.42 -18.95 10.23
N TRP A 15 41.51 -20.01 9.45
CA TRP A 15 40.37 -20.76 8.92
C TRP A 15 39.92 -21.83 9.92
N PHE A 16 38.68 -21.76 10.43
CA PHE A 16 38.08 -22.88 11.15
C PHE A 16 37.41 -23.83 10.16
N SER A 17 37.96 -25.03 10.06
CA SER A 17 37.34 -26.15 9.35
C SER A 17 36.33 -26.84 10.26
N SER A 18 35.06 -26.85 9.90
CA SER A 18 34.05 -27.65 10.57
C SER A 18 34.11 -29.10 10.11
N LYS A 19 34.60 -30.00 10.95
CA LYS A 19 34.45 -31.44 10.77
C LYS A 19 33.06 -31.89 11.20
N SER A 20 32.33 -32.47 10.27
CA SER A 20 31.09 -33.21 10.51
C SER A 20 31.36 -34.42 11.39
N ILE A 21 30.64 -34.52 12.50
CA ILE A 21 30.61 -35.73 13.33
C ILE A 21 29.36 -36.52 12.96
N HIS A 22 29.60 -37.62 12.24
CA HIS A 22 28.63 -38.72 12.10
C HIS A 22 28.65 -39.53 13.39
N ASN A 23 27.53 -39.67 14.04
CA ASN A 23 27.36 -40.67 15.09
C ASN A 23 26.13 -41.53 14.81
N SER A 24 26.42 -42.71 14.31
CA SER A 24 25.50 -43.84 14.22
C SER A 24 25.38 -44.51 15.60
N ARG A 25 24.20 -44.66 16.12
CA ARG A 25 23.86 -45.70 17.08
C ARG A 25 22.48 -46.26 16.87
N ASN A 26 22.42 -47.50 16.47
CA ASN A 26 21.29 -48.42 16.53
C ASN A 26 20.81 -48.64 17.97
N GLY A 27 19.51 -48.63 18.17
CA GLY A 27 18.88 -49.12 19.40
C GLY A 27 17.43 -49.49 19.10
N ARG A 28 17.17 -50.80 19.05
CA ARG A 28 15.83 -51.43 18.93
C ARG A 28 15.05 -51.31 20.22
N LEU A 29 13.72 -51.52 20.09
CA LEU A 29 12.68 -51.97 21.05
C LEU A 29 11.70 -50.86 21.41
N ASN A 30 10.40 -50.98 21.35
CA ASN A 30 9.49 -52.13 21.47
C ASN A 30 8.08 -51.71 20.99
N ASP A 31 7.35 -52.71 20.53
CA ASP A 31 5.93 -52.69 20.18
C ASP A 31 5.04 -52.16 21.30
N LEU A 32 4.09 -51.31 20.94
CA LEU A 32 2.86 -51.14 21.68
C LEU A 32 1.67 -51.12 20.72
N HIS A 33 0.94 -52.22 20.70
CA HIS A 33 -0.34 -52.42 20.07
C HIS A 33 -1.34 -51.35 20.54
N VAL A 34 -1.89 -50.56 19.65
CA VAL A 34 -3.16 -49.85 19.86
C VAL A 34 -4.14 -50.27 18.79
N ARG A 35 -5.27 -50.74 19.29
CA ARG A 35 -6.40 -51.34 18.57
C ARG A 35 -6.98 -50.40 17.53
N ARG A 36 -7.30 -50.95 16.36
CA ARG A 36 -8.17 -50.38 15.34
C ARG A 36 -9.58 -50.20 15.93
N GLY A 37 -10.03 -48.95 15.97
CA GLY A 37 -11.43 -48.59 16.11
C GLY A 37 -11.96 -48.16 14.72
N GLU A 38 -12.82 -48.99 14.17
CA GLU A 38 -13.59 -48.66 12.97
C GLU A 38 -14.60 -47.57 13.33
N GLY A 39 -14.47 -46.36 12.75
CA GLY A 39 -15.36 -45.24 12.91
C GLY A 39 -15.69 -44.64 11.55
N ARG A 40 -16.86 -45.02 11.09
CA ARG A 40 -17.71 -44.50 9.96
C ARG A 40 -17.19 -43.25 9.27
N ALA A 41 -17.02 -43.40 7.95
CA ALA A 41 -16.95 -42.31 6.98
C ALA A 41 -18.18 -41.40 7.09
N ALA A 42 -18.01 -40.21 7.65
CA ALA A 42 -19.01 -39.15 7.56
C ALA A 42 -18.72 -38.32 6.29
N ASN A 43 -19.73 -38.30 5.47
CA ASN A 43 -19.91 -37.66 4.18
C ASN A 43 -19.51 -36.18 4.23
N ARG A 44 -18.32 -35.81 3.70
CA ARG A 44 -17.89 -34.42 3.48
C ARG A 44 -18.25 -33.97 2.06
N SER A 45 -19.53 -33.86 1.79
CA SER A 45 -20.00 -33.26 0.53
C SER A 45 -21.26 -32.45 0.80
N ALA A 46 -21.12 -31.27 1.38
CA ALA A 46 -22.16 -30.23 1.36
C ALA A 46 -21.64 -28.91 1.98
N TRP A 47 -20.65 -28.26 1.38
CA TRP A 47 -20.37 -26.83 1.60
C TRP A 47 -19.54 -26.25 0.43
N MET A 48 -19.91 -26.61 -0.81
CA MET A 48 -19.58 -25.82 -2.00
C MET A 48 -20.89 -25.22 -2.51
N GLY A 49 -21.38 -24.21 -1.83
CA GLY A 49 -22.32 -23.29 -2.39
C GLY A 49 -21.64 -22.55 -3.52
N ALA A 50 -22.20 -22.61 -4.73
CA ALA A 50 -21.79 -21.81 -5.86
C ALA A 50 -21.76 -20.32 -5.43
N PRO A 51 -20.79 -19.53 -5.94
CA PRO A 51 -20.80 -18.11 -5.67
C PRO A 51 -22.10 -17.50 -6.22
N PRO A 52 -22.71 -16.54 -5.51
CA PRO A 52 -23.91 -15.89 -6.00
C PRO A 52 -23.57 -15.23 -7.34
N GLN A 53 -24.33 -15.57 -8.37
CA GLN A 53 -24.32 -14.86 -9.64
C GLN A 53 -24.74 -13.42 -9.36
N HIS A 54 -23.78 -12.49 -9.34
CA HIS A 54 -24.08 -11.08 -9.34
C HIS A 54 -24.71 -10.75 -10.70
N GLN A 55 -26.02 -10.55 -10.67
CA GLN A 55 -26.73 -9.89 -11.77
C GLN A 55 -26.04 -8.52 -11.97
N VAL A 56 -25.56 -8.32 -13.18
CA VAL A 56 -25.10 -7.01 -13.66
C VAL A 56 -26.36 -6.14 -13.69
N HIS A 57 -26.60 -5.38 -12.65
CA HIS A 57 -27.56 -4.30 -12.70
C HIS A 57 -26.94 -3.19 -13.55
N GLU A 58 -27.45 -3.06 -14.77
CA GLU A 58 -27.25 -1.87 -15.58
C GLU A 58 -27.63 -0.65 -14.71
N ALA A 59 -26.68 0.28 -14.61
CA ALA A 59 -26.93 1.53 -13.92
C ALA A 59 -28.11 2.25 -14.62
N PRO A 60 -29.11 2.73 -13.88
CA PRO A 60 -30.19 3.49 -14.48
C PRO A 60 -29.61 4.76 -15.10
N THR A 61 -29.60 4.83 -16.42
CA THR A 61 -29.38 6.03 -17.21
C THR A 61 -30.56 6.97 -16.96
N GLY A 62 -30.37 7.99 -16.11
CA GLY A 62 -31.40 8.99 -15.94
C GLY A 62 -31.53 9.60 -14.55
N LEU A 63 -30.41 9.86 -13.85
CA LEU A 63 -30.40 10.83 -12.77
C LEU A 63 -29.79 12.13 -13.32
N HIS A 64 -30.67 12.99 -13.87
CA HIS A 64 -30.34 14.42 -13.99
C HIS A 64 -29.86 14.89 -12.61
N PRO A 65 -28.71 15.61 -12.50
CA PRO A 65 -28.32 16.19 -11.23
C PRO A 65 -29.47 17.11 -10.77
N LYS A 66 -30.15 16.72 -9.71
CA LYS A 66 -31.02 17.66 -9.00
C LYS A 66 -30.10 18.82 -8.67
N LYS A 67 -30.47 20.04 -9.17
CA LYS A 67 -29.78 21.29 -8.83
C LYS A 67 -29.46 21.22 -7.33
N ALA A 68 -28.20 21.35 -6.98
CA ALA A 68 -27.76 21.43 -5.60
C ALA A 68 -28.66 22.46 -4.92
N LYS A 69 -29.33 22.09 -3.82
CA LYS A 69 -30.03 23.03 -2.99
C LYS A 69 -28.98 24.05 -2.56
N THR A 70 -29.10 25.29 -3.03
CA THR A 70 -28.28 26.41 -2.58
C THR A 70 -28.30 26.36 -1.05
N GLN A 71 -27.15 26.06 -0.45
CA GLN A 71 -27.04 26.04 1.01
C GLN A 71 -27.44 27.43 1.52
N ASP A 72 -28.31 27.46 2.53
CA ASP A 72 -28.63 28.72 3.22
C ASP A 72 -27.32 29.23 3.85
N PRO A 73 -26.78 30.39 3.45
CA PRO A 73 -25.51 30.92 3.96
C PRO A 73 -25.54 31.17 5.48
N ARG A 74 -26.67 30.97 6.13
CA ARG A 74 -26.87 31.08 7.58
C ARG A 74 -26.71 29.74 8.33
N GLN A 75 -26.57 28.61 7.64
CA GLN A 75 -26.34 27.34 8.32
C GLN A 75 -24.85 27.22 8.77
N SER A 76 -24.67 26.93 10.06
CA SER A 76 -23.32 26.64 10.60
C SER A 76 -22.68 25.49 9.82
N PRO A 77 -21.40 25.61 9.38
CA PRO A 77 -20.66 24.52 8.72
C PRO A 77 -20.80 23.19 9.45
N LEU A 78 -20.79 23.21 10.77
CA LEU A 78 -20.91 22.00 11.59
C LEU A 78 -22.25 21.27 11.38
N LYS A 79 -23.36 21.97 11.25
CA LYS A 79 -24.69 21.37 10.99
C LYS A 79 -24.70 20.67 9.62
N THR A 80 -24.11 21.29 8.61
CA THR A 80 -23.97 20.70 7.27
C THR A 80 -23.14 19.44 7.29
N ILE A 81 -22.00 19.42 8.01
CA ILE A 81 -21.12 18.27 8.11
C ILE A 81 -21.85 17.09 8.78
N TRP A 82 -22.57 17.33 9.88
CA TRP A 82 -23.35 16.28 10.55
C TRP A 82 -24.50 15.75 9.69
N ALA A 83 -25.19 16.61 8.94
CA ALA A 83 -26.21 16.16 8.00
C ALA A 83 -25.63 15.23 6.92
N CYS A 84 -24.46 15.56 6.36
CA CYS A 84 -23.74 14.67 5.44
C CYS A 84 -23.36 13.34 6.13
N ALA A 85 -22.91 13.36 7.38
CA ALA A 85 -22.58 12.16 8.11
C ALA A 85 -23.79 11.25 8.38
N GLU A 86 -24.95 11.84 8.68
CA GLU A 86 -26.22 11.11 8.83
C GLU A 86 -26.64 10.44 7.51
N GLU A 87 -26.54 11.13 6.38
CA GLU A 87 -26.84 10.57 5.06
C GLU A 87 -25.88 9.44 4.68
N LEU A 88 -24.65 9.44 5.19
CA LEU A 88 -23.63 8.43 4.92
C LEU A 88 -23.71 7.20 5.82
N GLN A 89 -24.59 7.14 6.82
CA GLN A 89 -24.68 5.99 7.73
C GLN A 89 -24.83 4.62 7.04
N PRO A 90 -25.59 4.46 5.94
CA PRO A 90 -25.63 3.20 5.22
C PRO A 90 -24.26 2.78 4.65
N VAL A 91 -23.48 3.74 4.12
CA VAL A 91 -22.13 3.52 3.59
C VAL A 91 -21.17 3.19 4.74
N PHE A 92 -21.27 3.88 5.87
CA PHE A 92 -20.46 3.58 7.06
C PHE A 92 -20.73 2.16 7.58
N SER A 93 -21.99 1.74 7.60
CA SER A 93 -22.35 0.38 7.99
C SER A 93 -21.81 -0.69 7.03
N GLU A 94 -21.68 -0.38 5.73
CA GLU A 94 -21.02 -1.27 4.76
C GLU A 94 -19.51 -1.35 5.04
N ILE A 95 -18.88 -0.21 5.32
CA ILE A 95 -17.45 -0.17 5.69
C ILE A 95 -17.21 -0.92 7.01
N ASP A 96 -18.12 -0.86 8.00
CA ASP A 96 -18.00 -1.63 9.24
C ASP A 96 -18.02 -3.14 8.99
N ARG A 97 -18.84 -3.60 8.06
CA ARG A 97 -18.81 -5.03 7.63
C ARG A 97 -17.50 -5.39 6.94
N LEU A 98 -16.93 -4.48 6.15
CA LEU A 98 -15.60 -4.65 5.56
C LEU A 98 -14.51 -4.73 6.65
N ILE A 99 -14.55 -3.82 7.64
CA ILE A 99 -13.62 -3.86 8.79
C ILE A 99 -13.71 -5.23 9.46
N ALA A 100 -14.92 -5.69 9.80
CA ALA A 100 -15.13 -6.97 10.49
C ALA A 100 -14.58 -8.15 9.68
N ALA A 101 -14.78 -8.18 8.36
CA ALA A 101 -14.25 -9.21 7.49
C ALA A 101 -12.71 -9.22 7.46
N ASN A 102 -12.10 -8.05 7.36
CA ASN A 102 -10.64 -7.91 7.33
C ASN A 102 -10.00 -8.18 8.69
N VAL A 103 -10.62 -7.77 9.80
CA VAL A 103 -10.20 -8.15 11.17
C VAL A 103 -10.20 -9.66 11.30
N ALA A 104 -11.27 -10.34 10.89
CA ALA A 104 -11.34 -11.80 10.94
C ALA A 104 -10.28 -12.48 10.08
N ARG A 105 -9.97 -11.92 8.88
CA ARG A 105 -8.89 -12.40 8.00
C ARG A 105 -7.52 -12.26 8.68
N THR A 106 -7.21 -11.08 9.21
CA THR A 106 -5.96 -10.80 9.90
C THR A 106 -5.81 -11.66 11.16
N GLN A 107 -6.86 -11.77 11.97
CA GLN A 107 -6.84 -12.61 13.16
C GLN A 107 -6.57 -14.09 12.84
N ARG A 108 -7.15 -14.63 11.76
CA ARG A 108 -6.85 -16.00 11.31
C ARG A 108 -5.38 -16.16 10.93
N ALA A 109 -4.77 -15.20 10.23
CA ALA A 109 -3.36 -15.25 9.88
C ALA A 109 -2.47 -15.25 11.13
N PHE A 110 -2.76 -14.42 12.13
CA PHE A 110 -2.08 -14.42 13.44
C PHE A 110 -2.22 -15.74 14.16
N ALA A 111 -3.43 -16.33 14.19
CA ALA A 111 -3.69 -17.62 14.83
C ALA A 111 -2.93 -18.76 14.12
N THR A 112 -2.91 -18.76 12.79
CA THR A 112 -2.17 -19.73 11.98
C THR A 112 -0.67 -19.66 12.24
N ALA A 113 -0.10 -18.45 12.33
CA ALA A 113 1.29 -18.21 12.66
C ALA A 113 1.62 -18.45 14.15
N ARG A 114 0.60 -18.73 15.01
CA ARG A 114 0.74 -19.05 16.43
C ARG A 114 1.55 -18.01 17.21
N ILE A 115 1.22 -16.72 17.01
CA ILE A 115 1.96 -15.61 17.61
C ILE A 115 1.90 -15.66 19.12
N GLY A 116 3.07 -15.57 19.76
CA GLY A 116 3.24 -15.46 21.21
C GLY A 116 4.29 -14.41 21.57
N PRO A 117 4.45 -14.06 22.86
CA PRO A 117 5.36 -13.00 23.31
C PRO A 117 6.82 -13.15 22.86
N HIS A 118 7.27 -14.38 22.64
CA HIS A 118 8.64 -14.68 22.15
C HIS A 118 8.91 -14.15 20.74
N HIS A 119 7.90 -13.91 19.93
CA HIS A 119 8.05 -13.28 18.61
C HIS A 119 8.39 -11.79 18.68
N PHE A 120 8.28 -11.15 19.86
CA PHE A 120 8.58 -9.74 20.06
C PHE A 120 9.96 -9.49 20.67
N LEU A 121 10.81 -10.51 20.82
CA LEU A 121 12.14 -10.35 21.41
C LEU A 121 13.11 -9.62 20.49
N GLY A 122 12.89 -9.72 19.18
CA GLY A 122 13.79 -9.15 18.19
C GLY A 122 15.12 -9.89 18.07
N SER A 123 16.02 -9.33 17.30
CA SER A 123 17.34 -9.88 17.06
C SER A 123 18.36 -8.77 16.86
N THR A 124 19.66 -9.15 16.89
CA THR A 124 20.81 -8.24 16.70
C THR A 124 21.76 -8.79 15.66
N GLY A 125 22.69 -7.96 15.18
CA GLY A 125 23.67 -8.37 14.17
C GLY A 125 23.02 -8.78 12.86
N TYR A 126 23.30 -9.97 12.36
CA TYR A 126 22.69 -10.47 11.13
C TYR A 126 21.21 -10.84 11.29
N GLY A 127 20.77 -11.15 12.50
CA GLY A 127 19.39 -11.56 12.76
C GLY A 127 19.02 -12.93 12.19
N HIS A 128 19.98 -13.86 12.13
CA HIS A 128 19.71 -15.23 11.67
C HIS A 128 18.64 -15.89 12.55
N GLY A 129 17.68 -16.57 11.92
CA GLY A 129 16.64 -17.31 12.62
C GLY A 129 15.68 -16.44 13.44
N ASP A 130 15.52 -15.15 13.11
CA ASP A 130 14.56 -14.26 13.78
C ASP A 130 13.12 -14.76 13.60
N LEU A 131 12.58 -15.35 14.68
CA LEU A 131 11.24 -15.96 14.69
C LEU A 131 10.14 -14.94 14.42
N GLY A 132 10.28 -13.73 14.97
CA GLY A 132 9.28 -12.68 14.80
C GLY A 132 9.24 -12.16 13.36
N ARG A 133 10.39 -11.94 12.75
CA ARG A 133 10.48 -11.54 11.35
C ARG A 133 9.86 -12.60 10.43
N GLY A 134 10.19 -13.88 10.63
CA GLY A 134 9.63 -14.97 9.84
C GLY A 134 8.12 -15.12 10.01
N ALA A 135 7.61 -14.98 11.22
CA ALA A 135 6.19 -15.03 11.51
C ALA A 135 5.44 -13.83 10.90
N LEU A 136 6.02 -12.64 10.92
CA LEU A 136 5.43 -11.45 10.30
C LEU A 136 5.36 -11.59 8.76
N ASP A 137 6.40 -12.17 8.15
CA ASP A 137 6.39 -12.52 6.72
C ASP A 137 5.25 -13.48 6.38
N GLN A 138 5.06 -14.53 7.19
CA GLN A 138 3.98 -15.49 7.00
C GLN A 138 2.60 -14.83 7.11
N ILE A 139 2.37 -14.01 8.15
CA ILE A 139 1.10 -13.31 8.34
C ILE A 139 0.81 -12.38 7.15
N MET A 140 1.80 -11.63 6.68
CA MET A 140 1.63 -10.76 5.53
C MET A 140 1.31 -11.56 4.26
N ALA A 141 1.97 -12.68 4.02
CA ALA A 141 1.67 -13.56 2.90
C ALA A 141 0.22 -14.05 2.93
N ASP A 142 -0.24 -14.52 4.10
CA ASP A 142 -1.62 -14.99 4.30
C ASP A 142 -2.64 -13.86 4.10
N VAL A 143 -2.37 -12.67 4.65
CA VAL A 143 -3.24 -11.50 4.50
C VAL A 143 -3.31 -11.03 3.05
N MET A 144 -2.18 -11.05 2.33
CA MET A 144 -2.13 -10.64 0.92
C MET A 144 -2.62 -11.72 -0.05
N GLY A 145 -2.87 -12.94 0.44
CA GLY A 145 -3.26 -14.08 -0.40
C GLY A 145 -2.14 -14.50 -1.35
N MET A 146 -0.90 -14.46 -0.87
CA MET A 146 0.33 -14.72 -1.64
C MET A 146 1.11 -15.92 -1.07
N GLU A 147 2.03 -16.47 -1.87
CA GLU A 147 2.86 -17.61 -1.48
C GLU A 147 3.92 -17.24 -0.43
N ALA A 148 4.47 -16.04 -0.52
CA ALA A 148 5.52 -15.53 0.36
C ALA A 148 5.38 -14.02 0.53
N ALA A 149 6.01 -13.50 1.59
CA ALA A 149 6.20 -12.08 1.77
C ALA A 149 7.54 -11.78 2.44
N ALA A 150 7.99 -10.54 2.32
CA ALA A 150 9.07 -9.93 3.07
C ALA A 150 8.59 -8.61 3.64
N VAL A 151 8.50 -8.51 4.96
CA VAL A 151 8.09 -7.31 5.70
C VAL A 151 9.30 -6.79 6.44
N ARG A 152 9.84 -5.64 6.02
CA ARG A 152 11.14 -5.17 6.50
C ARG A 152 11.13 -3.69 6.84
N ILE A 153 11.63 -3.36 8.02
CA ILE A 153 11.97 -1.98 8.38
C ILE A 153 13.15 -1.45 7.54
N GLN A 154 13.98 -2.35 7.01
CA GLN A 154 15.12 -2.04 6.16
C GLN A 154 14.71 -1.60 4.74
N PHE A 155 13.50 -1.88 4.29
CA PHE A 155 12.91 -1.10 3.21
C PHE A 155 12.65 0.30 3.74
N VAL A 156 13.48 1.27 3.40
CA VAL A 156 13.40 2.63 3.99
C VAL A 156 12.11 3.36 3.62
N SER A 157 11.38 2.86 2.60
CA SER A 157 10.10 3.40 2.14
C SER A 157 9.36 2.39 1.26
N GLY A 158 8.10 2.69 0.92
CA GLY A 158 7.36 1.94 -0.11
C GLY A 158 8.05 2.01 -1.48
N THR A 159 8.58 3.18 -1.87
CA THR A 159 9.36 3.33 -3.10
C THR A 159 10.57 2.40 -3.13
N HIS A 160 11.28 2.25 -2.02
CA HIS A 160 12.41 1.32 -1.92
C HIS A 160 11.95 -0.14 -2.04
N ALA A 161 10.84 -0.53 -1.44
CA ALA A 161 10.29 -1.88 -1.59
C ALA A 161 9.95 -2.18 -3.07
N ILE A 162 9.31 -1.22 -3.75
CA ILE A 162 9.00 -1.33 -5.18
C ILE A 162 10.29 -1.38 -6.01
N ALA A 163 11.27 -0.50 -5.75
CA ALA A 163 12.54 -0.50 -6.45
C ALA A 163 13.27 -1.85 -6.30
N CYS A 164 13.34 -2.42 -5.09
CA CYS A 164 13.93 -3.74 -4.86
C CYS A 164 13.21 -4.83 -5.68
N ALA A 165 11.89 -4.78 -5.79
CA ALA A 165 11.12 -5.71 -6.60
C ALA A 165 11.41 -5.53 -8.11
N LEU A 166 11.44 -4.30 -8.61
CA LEU A 166 11.74 -4.00 -10.01
C LEU A 166 13.15 -4.44 -10.39
N PHE A 167 14.18 -3.99 -9.69
CA PHE A 167 15.58 -4.39 -9.92
C PHE A 167 15.86 -5.87 -9.63
N GLY A 168 15.04 -6.50 -8.77
CA GLY A 168 15.12 -7.92 -8.49
C GLY A 168 14.70 -8.78 -9.67
N VAL A 169 13.70 -8.34 -10.42
CA VAL A 169 13.07 -9.12 -11.50
C VAL A 169 13.57 -8.72 -12.88
N LEU A 170 13.73 -7.43 -13.16
CA LEU A 170 14.08 -6.90 -14.46
C LEU A 170 15.57 -7.03 -14.75
N ARG A 171 15.92 -7.28 -16.03
CA ARG A 171 17.29 -7.44 -16.53
C ARG A 171 17.50 -6.55 -17.76
N PRO A 172 18.74 -6.24 -18.16
CA PRO A 172 19.02 -5.53 -19.40
C PRO A 172 18.33 -6.20 -20.60
N GLY A 173 17.60 -5.40 -21.37
CA GLY A 173 16.80 -5.86 -22.52
C GLY A 173 15.35 -6.21 -22.20
N ASP A 174 14.98 -6.32 -20.92
CA ASP A 174 13.56 -6.46 -20.51
C ASP A 174 12.81 -5.12 -20.64
N GLU A 175 11.50 -5.20 -20.84
CA GLU A 175 10.57 -4.04 -20.79
C GLU A 175 9.72 -4.07 -19.53
N LEU A 176 9.61 -2.92 -18.85
CA LEU A 176 8.58 -2.61 -17.86
C LEU A 176 7.41 -1.88 -18.54
N LEU A 177 6.22 -2.49 -18.54
CA LEU A 177 4.99 -1.89 -19.04
C LEU A 177 4.16 -1.32 -17.87
N SER A 178 3.95 0.00 -17.83
CA SER A 178 3.00 0.62 -16.91
C SER A 178 1.60 0.61 -17.50
N VAL A 179 0.67 -0.10 -16.86
CA VAL A 179 -0.65 -0.45 -17.43
C VAL A 179 -1.70 0.62 -17.14
N ALA A 180 -1.59 1.30 -16.02
CA ALA A 180 -2.59 2.27 -15.55
C ALA A 180 -2.09 3.73 -15.65
N GLY A 181 -1.47 4.10 -16.78
CA GLY A 181 -0.83 5.39 -16.95
C GLY A 181 0.55 5.46 -16.27
N SER A 182 1.14 6.64 -16.20
CA SER A 182 2.42 6.85 -15.50
C SER A 182 2.29 6.53 -14.01
N PRO A 183 3.32 5.94 -13.39
CA PRO A 183 3.37 5.75 -11.95
C PRO A 183 3.53 7.11 -11.25
N TYR A 184 3.50 7.09 -9.92
CA TYR A 184 3.71 8.30 -9.13
C TYR A 184 5.14 8.86 -9.29
N ASP A 185 5.27 10.16 -9.02
CA ASP A 185 6.45 10.96 -9.35
C ASP A 185 7.79 10.35 -8.90
N THR A 186 7.90 9.86 -7.66
CA THR A 186 9.17 9.31 -7.15
C THR A 186 9.58 8.00 -7.82
N LEU A 187 8.64 7.24 -8.37
CA LEU A 187 8.94 6.01 -9.09
C LEU A 187 9.43 6.29 -10.53
N GLU A 188 9.05 7.41 -11.11
CA GLU A 188 9.55 7.84 -12.41
C GLU A 188 11.08 8.01 -12.42
N GLU A 189 11.67 8.47 -11.31
CA GLU A 189 13.14 8.55 -11.19
C GLU A 189 13.79 7.17 -11.03
N VAL A 190 13.17 6.26 -10.29
CA VAL A 190 13.63 4.85 -10.18
C VAL A 190 13.65 4.19 -11.58
N ILE A 191 12.63 4.48 -12.39
CA ILE A 191 12.52 3.96 -13.76
C ILE A 191 13.53 4.66 -14.68
N GLY A 192 13.78 5.94 -14.48
CA GLY A 192 14.66 6.76 -15.33
C GLY A 192 13.90 7.53 -16.43
N VAL A 193 12.58 7.76 -16.24
CA VAL A 193 11.79 8.66 -17.11
C VAL A 193 12.23 10.10 -16.91
N ARG A 194 12.63 10.44 -15.70
CA ARG A 194 13.22 11.72 -15.29
C ARG A 194 14.25 11.48 -14.19
N GLY A 195 14.90 12.52 -13.73
CA GLY A 195 15.91 12.47 -12.69
C GLY A 195 17.30 12.83 -13.19
N THR A 196 18.30 12.70 -12.32
CA THR A 196 19.69 13.03 -12.63
C THR A 196 20.38 11.86 -13.33
N PRO A 197 21.03 12.05 -14.50
CA PRO A 197 21.84 11.02 -15.13
C PRO A 197 22.94 10.50 -14.18
N GLY A 198 23.19 9.20 -14.21
CA GLY A 198 24.14 8.54 -13.31
C GLY A 198 23.55 8.14 -11.95
N SER A 199 22.23 8.28 -11.76
CA SER A 199 21.55 7.89 -10.51
C SER A 199 21.38 6.38 -10.35
N GLY A 200 21.63 5.57 -11.37
CA GLY A 200 21.46 4.12 -11.36
C GLY A 200 20.01 3.67 -11.57
N SER A 201 19.26 4.40 -12.39
CA SER A 201 17.88 4.06 -12.75
C SER A 201 17.78 2.78 -13.57
N LEU A 202 16.56 2.20 -13.71
CA LEU A 202 16.32 1.03 -14.57
C LEU A 202 16.72 1.27 -16.02
N ALA A 203 16.45 2.48 -16.56
CA ALA A 203 16.85 2.84 -17.91
C ALA A 203 18.38 2.81 -18.11
N GLU A 204 19.16 3.27 -17.13
CA GLU A 204 20.62 3.20 -17.15
C GLU A 204 21.15 1.76 -17.04
N HIS A 205 20.35 0.85 -16.49
CA HIS A 205 20.63 -0.58 -16.48
C HIS A 205 20.11 -1.31 -17.74
N GLY A 206 19.70 -0.56 -18.79
CA GLY A 206 19.26 -1.15 -20.05
C GLY A 206 17.87 -1.78 -20.02
N VAL A 207 17.02 -1.41 -19.06
CA VAL A 207 15.62 -1.83 -19.00
C VAL A 207 14.76 -0.83 -19.79
N GLY A 208 13.99 -1.33 -20.74
CA GLY A 208 13.01 -0.54 -21.48
C GLY A 208 11.80 -0.18 -20.63
N TYR A 209 11.20 0.98 -20.90
CA TYR A 209 9.99 1.41 -20.21
C TYR A 209 8.93 1.90 -21.20
N ARG A 210 7.68 1.51 -20.95
CA ARG A 210 6.55 1.98 -21.74
C ARG A 210 5.31 2.17 -20.89
N VAL A 211 4.59 3.27 -21.15
CA VAL A 211 3.30 3.59 -20.53
C VAL A 211 2.19 3.23 -21.50
N LEU A 212 1.14 2.56 -20.99
CA LEU A 212 -0.13 2.45 -21.67
C LEU A 212 -0.94 3.72 -21.39
N PRO A 213 -1.32 4.51 -22.42
CA PRO A 213 -2.18 5.66 -22.21
C PRO A 213 -3.51 5.25 -21.58
N LEU A 214 -4.05 6.11 -20.73
CA LEU A 214 -5.38 5.93 -20.17
C LEU A 214 -6.45 6.22 -21.23
N ALA A 215 -7.60 5.57 -21.09
CA ALA A 215 -8.73 5.79 -21.97
C ALA A 215 -9.20 7.25 -21.92
N PRO A 216 -9.34 7.94 -23.07
CA PRO A 216 -9.74 9.33 -23.11
C PRO A 216 -11.07 9.59 -22.38
N GLY A 217 -11.12 10.70 -21.64
CA GLY A 217 -12.31 11.18 -20.93
C GLY A 217 -12.62 10.45 -19.62
N SER A 218 -12.29 9.16 -19.48
CA SER A 218 -12.54 8.37 -18.26
C SER A 218 -11.33 8.28 -17.31
N GLY A 219 -10.11 8.43 -17.84
CA GLY A 219 -8.88 8.17 -17.10
C GLY A 219 -8.69 6.71 -16.65
N ALA A 220 -9.53 5.79 -17.11
CA ALA A 220 -9.44 4.37 -16.79
C ALA A 220 -8.41 3.65 -17.67
N ILE A 221 -8.14 2.37 -17.38
CA ILE A 221 -7.31 1.52 -18.25
C ILE A 221 -7.94 1.44 -19.64
N ASP A 222 -7.15 1.67 -20.69
CA ASP A 222 -7.56 1.38 -22.06
C ASP A 222 -7.46 -0.13 -22.31
N TRP A 223 -8.58 -0.80 -22.17
CA TRP A 223 -8.68 -2.26 -22.33
C TRP A 223 -8.41 -2.71 -23.78
N GLY A 224 -8.74 -1.87 -24.76
CA GLY A 224 -8.46 -2.15 -26.17
C GLY A 224 -6.96 -2.11 -26.44
N ALA A 225 -6.28 -1.07 -25.99
CA ALA A 225 -4.84 -0.94 -26.09
C ALA A 225 -4.10 -2.02 -25.31
N LEU A 226 -4.56 -2.38 -24.11
CA LEU A 226 -3.97 -3.44 -23.29
C LEU A 226 -4.04 -4.81 -23.96
N ALA A 227 -5.10 -5.10 -24.74
CA ALA A 227 -5.27 -6.38 -25.42
C ALA A 227 -4.15 -6.75 -26.40
N THR A 228 -3.33 -5.79 -26.82
CA THR A 228 -2.19 -5.98 -27.75
C THR A 228 -0.88 -5.35 -27.23
N ALA A 229 -0.85 -4.98 -25.94
CA ALA A 229 0.26 -4.20 -25.40
C ALA A 229 1.51 -5.04 -25.07
N VAL A 230 1.35 -6.32 -24.77
CA VAL A 230 2.46 -7.18 -24.38
C VAL A 230 3.32 -7.52 -25.57
N LYS A 231 4.63 -7.25 -25.46
CA LYS A 231 5.65 -7.54 -26.47
C LYS A 231 6.56 -8.70 -26.00
N PRO A 232 7.39 -9.27 -26.89
CA PRO A 232 8.33 -10.32 -26.51
C PRO A 232 9.28 -9.94 -25.37
N GLU A 233 9.73 -8.67 -25.34
CA GLU A 233 10.59 -8.09 -24.32
C GLU A 233 9.85 -7.67 -23.05
N THR A 234 8.52 -7.60 -23.05
CA THR A 234 7.74 -7.24 -21.85
C THR A 234 7.91 -8.31 -20.79
N ARG A 235 8.65 -7.99 -19.75
CA ARG A 235 8.93 -8.88 -18.63
C ARG A 235 8.02 -8.65 -17.44
N MET A 236 7.65 -7.38 -17.19
CA MET A 236 6.80 -7.00 -16.06
C MET A 236 5.75 -5.97 -16.50
N ALA A 237 4.53 -6.17 -16.04
CA ALA A 237 3.43 -5.22 -16.14
C ALA A 237 3.15 -4.66 -14.74
N LEU A 238 3.28 -3.34 -14.59
CA LEU A 238 3.07 -2.63 -13.33
C LEU A 238 1.69 -1.98 -13.33
N LEU A 239 0.92 -2.26 -12.28
CA LEU A 239 -0.33 -1.58 -11.97
C LEU A 239 -0.16 -0.81 -10.66
N GLN A 240 -0.27 0.51 -10.70
CA GLN A 240 -0.41 1.32 -9.50
C GLN A 240 -1.89 1.40 -9.14
N ARG A 241 -2.29 0.89 -7.97
CA ARG A 241 -3.69 0.80 -7.56
C ARG A 241 -4.30 2.15 -7.25
N SER A 242 -3.61 2.98 -6.47
CA SER A 242 -4.07 4.34 -6.14
C SER A 242 -3.93 5.31 -7.31
N CYS A 243 -4.66 6.41 -7.25
CA CYS A 243 -4.50 7.49 -8.24
C CYS A 243 -3.13 8.20 -8.12
N GLY A 244 -2.45 8.12 -6.96
CA GLY A 244 -1.31 9.01 -6.69
C GLY A 244 -1.75 10.47 -6.78
N TYR A 245 -0.96 11.31 -7.46
CA TYR A 245 -1.32 12.69 -7.80
C TYR A 245 -1.87 12.86 -9.21
N ALA A 246 -2.38 11.78 -9.81
CA ALA A 246 -2.99 11.81 -11.13
C ALA A 246 -4.52 11.93 -11.06
N ASP A 247 -5.11 12.61 -12.05
CA ASP A 247 -6.58 12.67 -12.20
C ASP A 247 -7.09 11.41 -12.91
N ARG A 248 -7.09 10.31 -12.19
CA ARG A 248 -7.55 9.00 -12.66
C ARG A 248 -8.27 8.24 -11.54
N PRO A 249 -9.16 7.31 -11.88
CA PRO A 249 -9.79 6.46 -10.88
C PRO A 249 -8.78 5.51 -10.23
N THR A 250 -9.03 5.15 -8.98
CA THR A 250 -8.35 4.05 -8.29
C THR A 250 -8.81 2.73 -8.87
N LEU A 251 -7.89 1.76 -9.02
CA LEU A 251 -8.19 0.43 -9.53
C LEU A 251 -8.91 -0.42 -8.48
N SER A 252 -10.04 -0.99 -8.86
CA SER A 252 -10.70 -2.06 -8.10
C SER A 252 -9.95 -3.39 -8.24
N LEU A 253 -10.27 -4.36 -7.38
CA LEU A 253 -9.76 -5.73 -7.57
C LEU A 253 -10.26 -6.36 -8.87
N GLU A 254 -11.44 -5.95 -9.36
CA GLU A 254 -11.97 -6.42 -10.65
C GLU A 254 -11.14 -5.87 -11.82
N ASP A 255 -10.74 -4.61 -11.78
CA ASP A 255 -9.83 -4.03 -12.77
C ASP A 255 -8.50 -4.78 -12.80
N ILE A 256 -7.94 -5.07 -11.60
CA ILE A 256 -6.69 -5.84 -11.47
C ILE A 256 -6.89 -7.26 -12.02
N ARG A 257 -7.97 -7.95 -11.68
CA ARG A 257 -8.29 -9.29 -12.20
C ARG A 257 -8.35 -9.30 -13.72
N ARG A 258 -9.09 -8.35 -14.30
CA ARG A 258 -9.22 -8.21 -15.74
C ARG A 258 -7.88 -7.93 -16.40
N ALA A 259 -7.07 -7.05 -15.84
CA ALA A 259 -5.72 -6.77 -16.35
C ALA A 259 -4.83 -8.01 -16.31
N VAL A 260 -4.84 -8.76 -15.20
CA VAL A 260 -4.13 -10.05 -15.08
C VAL A 260 -4.56 -11.01 -16.19
N GLN A 261 -5.86 -11.20 -16.38
CA GLN A 261 -6.38 -12.11 -17.41
C GLN A 261 -5.93 -11.70 -18.81
N VAL A 262 -6.04 -10.41 -19.15
CA VAL A 262 -5.66 -9.89 -20.48
C VAL A 262 -4.14 -10.03 -20.72
N ILE A 263 -3.33 -9.71 -19.73
CA ILE A 263 -1.86 -9.81 -19.84
C ILE A 263 -1.42 -11.28 -19.93
N LYS A 264 -1.95 -12.14 -19.06
CA LYS A 264 -1.57 -13.56 -19.03
C LYS A 264 -2.05 -14.33 -20.28
N ALA A 265 -3.13 -13.93 -20.90
CA ALA A 265 -3.58 -14.47 -22.17
C ALA A 265 -2.59 -14.17 -23.33
N GLN A 266 -1.92 -13.01 -23.30
CA GLN A 266 -0.90 -12.65 -24.28
C GLN A 266 0.44 -13.35 -23.97
N SER A 267 0.86 -13.36 -22.71
CA SER A 267 2.07 -14.04 -22.28
C SER A 267 2.00 -14.45 -20.79
N PRO A 268 1.94 -15.76 -20.51
CA PRO A 268 1.93 -16.26 -19.11
C PRO A 268 3.21 -15.90 -18.33
N ARG A 269 4.31 -15.59 -19.04
CA ARG A 269 5.63 -15.27 -18.43
C ARG A 269 5.73 -13.87 -17.88
N VAL A 270 4.88 -12.93 -18.32
CA VAL A 270 4.90 -11.55 -17.83
C VAL A 270 4.51 -11.54 -16.36
N VAL A 271 5.34 -10.95 -15.52
CA VAL A 271 5.05 -10.76 -14.09
C VAL A 271 4.07 -9.60 -13.95
N VAL A 272 2.92 -9.85 -13.36
CA VAL A 272 1.96 -8.77 -13.02
C VAL A 272 2.23 -8.32 -11.60
N ALA A 273 2.77 -7.11 -11.48
CA ALA A 273 3.16 -6.47 -10.23
C ALA A 273 2.19 -5.34 -9.88
N VAL A 274 1.77 -5.27 -8.62
CA VAL A 274 0.84 -4.25 -8.14
C VAL A 274 1.51 -3.41 -7.04
N ASP A 275 1.63 -2.10 -7.27
CA ASP A 275 1.80 -1.15 -6.19
C ASP A 275 0.45 -0.98 -5.50
N ASN A 276 0.33 -1.58 -4.32
CA ASN A 276 -0.92 -1.65 -3.55
C ASN A 276 -1.09 -0.52 -2.52
N CYS A 277 -0.16 0.42 -2.49
CA CYS A 277 -0.23 1.56 -1.57
C CYS A 277 -1.62 2.20 -1.56
N TYR A 278 -2.19 2.42 -0.39
CA TYR A 278 -3.55 2.94 -0.12
C TYR A 278 -4.70 1.99 -0.49
N GLY A 279 -4.40 0.84 -1.08
CA GLY A 279 -5.40 -0.15 -1.46
C GLY A 279 -5.56 -1.29 -0.46
N GLU A 280 -4.60 -1.49 0.43
CA GLU A 280 -4.62 -2.57 1.42
C GLU A 280 -5.83 -2.42 2.34
N PHE A 281 -6.51 -3.53 2.60
CA PHE A 281 -7.72 -3.61 3.44
C PHE A 281 -8.94 -2.81 2.95
N THR A 282 -8.90 -2.25 1.73
CA THR A 282 -10.06 -1.54 1.15
C THR A 282 -11.07 -2.49 0.50
N ASP A 283 -10.76 -3.78 0.43
CA ASP A 283 -11.65 -4.86 0.01
C ASP A 283 -11.50 -6.06 0.96
N THR A 284 -12.36 -7.07 0.81
CA THR A 284 -12.29 -8.33 1.57
C THR A 284 -11.17 -9.26 1.11
N ALA A 285 -10.51 -8.93 0.02
CA ALA A 285 -9.37 -9.63 -0.56
C ALA A 285 -8.29 -8.63 -1.00
N GLU A 286 -7.12 -9.15 -1.41
CA GLU A 286 -5.99 -8.37 -1.89
C GLU A 286 -5.60 -8.80 -3.33
N PRO A 287 -4.71 -8.07 -4.02
CA PRO A 287 -4.36 -8.37 -5.40
C PRO A 287 -3.89 -9.81 -5.68
N GLY A 288 -3.32 -10.51 -4.69
CA GLY A 288 -2.96 -11.91 -4.81
C GLY A 288 -4.14 -12.84 -5.09
N ALA A 289 -5.28 -12.58 -4.47
CA ALA A 289 -6.49 -13.38 -4.66
C ALA A 289 -7.10 -13.23 -6.07
N VAL A 290 -6.70 -12.23 -6.83
CA VAL A 290 -7.15 -11.98 -8.20
C VAL A 290 -6.06 -12.25 -9.25
N GLY A 291 -4.94 -12.88 -8.84
CA GLY A 291 -3.94 -13.43 -9.73
C GLY A 291 -2.71 -12.54 -9.98
N ALA A 292 -2.52 -11.45 -9.23
CA ALA A 292 -1.26 -10.71 -9.26
C ALA A 292 -0.10 -11.62 -8.83
N ASP A 293 1.05 -11.50 -9.48
CA ASP A 293 2.25 -12.29 -9.15
C ASP A 293 3.07 -11.66 -8.01
N LEU A 294 2.98 -10.33 -7.88
CA LEU A 294 3.76 -9.54 -6.93
C LEU A 294 2.94 -8.33 -6.46
N CYS A 295 3.04 -8.02 -5.20
CA CYS A 295 2.36 -6.90 -4.56
C CYS A 295 3.32 -6.21 -3.60
N MET A 296 3.42 -4.90 -3.66
CA MET A 296 4.35 -4.11 -2.87
C MET A 296 3.66 -2.91 -2.23
N GLY A 297 4.21 -2.44 -1.13
CA GLY A 297 3.69 -1.25 -0.47
C GLY A 297 4.52 -0.76 0.71
N SER A 298 4.02 0.26 1.36
CA SER A 298 4.65 0.96 2.47
C SER A 298 4.01 0.59 3.80
N LEU A 299 4.84 0.44 4.85
CA LEU A 299 4.35 0.20 6.21
C LEU A 299 3.95 1.48 6.96
N ILE A 300 4.24 2.68 6.45
CA ILE A 300 3.69 3.92 7.03
C ILE A 300 2.30 4.25 6.48
N LYS A 301 1.77 3.39 5.58
CA LYS A 301 0.41 3.50 5.01
C LYS A 301 -0.52 2.49 5.68
N ASN A 302 -1.56 2.05 4.97
CA ASN A 302 -2.60 1.19 5.54
C ASN A 302 -2.06 0.02 6.39
N PRO A 303 -1.07 -0.80 5.94
CA PRO A 303 -0.63 -1.96 6.71
C PRO A 303 0.04 -1.64 8.04
N GLY A 304 0.52 -0.42 8.22
CA GLY A 304 1.17 -0.01 9.46
C GLY A 304 0.23 0.42 10.57
N GLY A 305 -1.07 0.58 10.28
CA GLY A 305 -2.09 0.87 11.29
C GLY A 305 -1.76 2.08 12.18
N THR A 306 -1.08 3.10 11.63
CA THR A 306 -0.59 4.31 12.31
C THR A 306 0.54 4.11 13.34
N LEU A 307 1.05 2.89 13.49
CA LEU A 307 2.01 2.55 14.55
C LEU A 307 3.42 2.26 14.06
N VAL A 308 3.56 1.84 12.80
CA VAL A 308 4.84 1.39 12.26
C VAL A 308 5.69 2.58 11.83
N PRO A 309 6.91 2.75 12.40
CA PRO A 309 7.72 3.96 12.21
C PRO A 309 8.37 4.07 10.82
N GLY A 310 8.28 3.05 9.98
CA GLY A 310 8.92 3.02 8.67
C GLY A 310 8.81 1.64 8.01
N GLY A 311 9.46 1.48 6.87
CA GLY A 311 9.54 0.18 6.23
C GLY A 311 8.60 -0.01 5.05
N GLY A 312 8.64 -1.21 4.51
CA GLY A 312 7.82 -1.65 3.39
C GLY A 312 7.62 -3.16 3.37
N TYR A 313 6.83 -3.60 2.41
CA TYR A 313 6.62 -5.02 2.17
C TYR A 313 6.67 -5.35 0.68
N VAL A 314 7.06 -6.59 0.39
CA VAL A 314 6.94 -7.24 -0.91
C VAL A 314 6.29 -8.59 -0.66
N ALA A 315 5.16 -8.89 -1.32
CA ALA A 315 4.46 -10.15 -1.21
C ALA A 315 4.17 -10.72 -2.61
N GLY A 316 4.28 -12.03 -2.80
CA GLY A 316 4.10 -12.61 -4.11
C GLY A 316 4.55 -14.06 -4.23
N LYS A 317 4.86 -14.48 -5.44
CA LYS A 317 5.53 -15.77 -5.69
C LYS A 317 6.90 -15.76 -5.02
N ARG A 318 7.24 -16.86 -4.36
CA ARG A 318 8.47 -16.98 -3.55
C ARG A 318 9.72 -16.50 -4.27
N HIS A 319 9.97 -16.99 -5.49
CA HIS A 319 11.16 -16.62 -6.26
C HIS A 319 11.23 -15.11 -6.61
N LEU A 320 10.09 -14.41 -6.69
CA LEU A 320 10.04 -12.96 -6.92
C LEU A 320 10.32 -12.18 -5.62
N VAL A 321 9.79 -12.67 -4.49
CA VAL A 321 10.10 -12.11 -3.16
C VAL A 321 11.58 -12.30 -2.83
N ASP A 322 12.14 -13.47 -3.10
CA ASP A 322 13.57 -13.75 -2.91
C ASP A 322 14.45 -12.86 -3.79
N ALA A 323 14.02 -12.58 -5.02
CA ALA A 323 14.72 -11.65 -5.91
C ALA A 323 14.73 -10.22 -5.37
N ALA A 324 13.62 -9.75 -4.78
CA ALA A 324 13.54 -8.44 -4.13
C ALA A 324 14.43 -8.38 -2.87
N LEU A 325 14.43 -9.45 -2.05
CA LEU A 325 15.30 -9.55 -0.88
C LEU A 325 16.79 -9.57 -1.24
N ALA A 326 17.16 -10.18 -2.36
CA ALA A 326 18.53 -10.15 -2.86
C ALA A 326 18.98 -8.74 -3.27
N ARG A 327 18.04 -7.83 -3.55
CA ARG A 327 18.34 -6.40 -3.78
C ARG A 327 18.37 -5.60 -2.50
N LEU A 328 17.50 -5.91 -1.55
CA LEU A 328 17.49 -5.27 -0.24
C LEU A 328 18.78 -5.56 0.54
N THR A 329 19.25 -6.79 0.50
CA THR A 329 20.45 -7.28 1.22
C THR A 329 21.63 -7.43 0.27
N ALA A 330 21.84 -8.65 -0.22
CA ALA A 330 22.78 -8.98 -1.30
C ALA A 330 22.39 -10.32 -1.92
N PRO A 331 22.81 -10.61 -3.17
CA PRO A 331 22.69 -11.95 -3.74
C PRO A 331 23.32 -13.00 -2.84
N GLY A 332 22.58 -14.07 -2.54
CA GLY A 332 23.01 -15.16 -1.66
C GLY A 332 22.71 -14.94 -0.17
N ILE A 333 22.32 -13.75 0.26
CA ILE A 333 21.92 -13.46 1.65
C ILE A 333 20.39 -13.53 1.82
N GLY A 334 19.64 -12.79 1.00
CA GLY A 334 18.19 -12.85 0.99
C GLY A 334 17.55 -12.57 2.35
N SER A 335 16.70 -13.49 2.82
CA SER A 335 15.99 -13.40 4.10
C SER A 335 16.83 -13.66 5.35
N GLU A 336 18.08 -14.13 5.19
CA GLU A 336 18.93 -14.53 6.32
C GLU A 336 19.49 -13.36 7.12
N ALA A 337 19.45 -12.14 6.58
CA ALA A 337 19.87 -10.93 7.26
C ALA A 337 18.72 -9.93 7.40
N GLY A 338 18.83 -9.06 8.40
CA GLY A 338 17.85 -7.99 8.66
C GLY A 338 17.34 -8.03 10.09
N ALA A 339 18.24 -7.83 11.06
CA ALA A 339 17.86 -7.76 12.47
C ALA A 339 16.87 -6.61 12.73
N VAL A 340 15.90 -6.86 13.59
CA VAL A 340 14.90 -5.88 14.03
C VAL A 340 14.86 -5.91 15.56
N ASN A 341 14.86 -4.74 16.21
CA ASN A 341 14.66 -4.70 17.65
C ASN A 341 13.22 -5.08 18.02
N GLY A 342 13.04 -5.64 19.23
CA GLY A 342 11.77 -6.21 19.66
C GLY A 342 10.64 -5.18 19.74
N GLU A 343 10.93 -3.92 20.06
CA GLU A 343 9.92 -2.88 20.12
C GLU A 343 9.37 -2.54 18.73
N THR A 344 10.25 -2.31 17.75
CA THR A 344 9.83 -2.09 16.36
C THR A 344 9.04 -3.27 15.83
N LEU A 345 9.50 -4.50 16.12
CA LEU A 345 8.82 -5.71 15.68
C LEU A 345 7.42 -5.82 16.28
N ARG A 346 7.27 -5.52 17.58
CA ARG A 346 5.97 -5.46 18.25
C ARG A 346 5.04 -4.42 17.60
N LEU A 347 5.55 -3.23 17.28
CA LEU A 347 4.78 -2.20 16.57
C LEU A 347 4.35 -2.65 15.18
N MET A 348 5.19 -3.39 14.46
CA MET A 348 4.83 -3.95 13.14
C MET A 348 3.68 -4.96 13.24
N PHE A 349 3.72 -5.87 14.23
CA PHE A 349 2.61 -6.79 14.50
C PHE A 349 1.34 -6.05 14.91
N GLN A 350 1.44 -5.13 15.86
CA GLN A 350 0.31 -4.37 16.39
C GLN A 350 -0.31 -3.49 15.29
N GLY A 351 0.51 -2.86 14.47
CA GLY A 351 0.08 -2.04 13.34
C GLY A 351 -0.68 -2.87 12.31
N LEU A 352 -0.14 -4.01 11.90
CA LEU A 352 -0.81 -4.90 10.96
C LEU A 352 -2.15 -5.44 11.50
N TYR A 353 -2.23 -5.70 12.81
CA TYR A 353 -3.48 -6.10 13.46
C TYR A 353 -4.52 -4.97 13.51
N ALA A 354 -4.09 -3.72 13.73
CA ALA A 354 -4.96 -2.54 13.76
C ALA A 354 -5.34 -2.04 12.35
N ALA A 355 -4.58 -2.39 11.33
CA ALA A 355 -4.70 -1.88 9.95
C ALA A 355 -6.11 -1.98 9.34
N PRO A 356 -6.87 -3.09 9.50
CA PRO A 356 -8.24 -3.16 9.00
C PRO A 356 -9.15 -2.07 9.56
N GLN A 357 -9.06 -1.80 10.85
CA GLN A 357 -9.87 -0.78 11.52
C GLN A 357 -9.47 0.62 11.10
N THR A 358 -8.19 0.96 11.18
CA THR A 358 -7.70 2.29 10.81
C THR A 358 -7.97 2.62 9.33
N THR A 359 -7.81 1.63 8.43
CA THR A 359 -8.16 1.79 7.02
C THR A 359 -9.66 2.04 6.83
N GLY A 360 -10.51 1.27 7.50
CA GLY A 360 -11.95 1.48 7.40
C GLY A 360 -12.40 2.84 7.90
N GLU A 361 -11.82 3.32 9.00
CA GLU A 361 -12.09 4.67 9.51
C GLU A 361 -11.61 5.77 8.53
N ALA A 362 -10.44 5.57 7.91
CA ALA A 362 -9.95 6.45 6.86
C ALA A 362 -10.88 6.48 5.64
N LEU A 363 -11.44 5.33 5.24
CA LEU A 363 -12.45 5.28 4.17
C LEU A 363 -13.72 6.07 4.53
N LYS A 364 -14.23 5.95 5.76
CA LYS A 364 -15.38 6.73 6.23
C LYS A 364 -15.07 8.22 6.23
N GLY A 365 -13.90 8.61 6.75
CA GLY A 365 -13.44 10.00 6.75
C GLY A 365 -13.35 10.60 5.36
N GLY A 366 -12.77 9.86 4.42
CA GLY A 366 -12.69 10.25 3.01
C GLY A 366 -14.08 10.41 2.37
N ARG A 367 -15.06 9.54 2.70
CA ARG A 367 -16.46 9.67 2.23
C ARG A 367 -17.11 10.93 2.78
N LEU A 368 -16.90 11.24 4.05
CA LEU A 368 -17.41 12.48 4.65
C LEU A 368 -16.79 13.69 3.98
N ALA A 369 -15.47 13.72 3.79
CA ALA A 369 -14.78 14.81 3.10
C ALA A 369 -15.32 15.00 1.66
N ALA A 370 -15.51 13.92 0.92
CA ALA A 370 -16.08 13.96 -0.43
C ALA A 370 -17.50 14.55 -0.43
N ALA A 371 -18.39 14.10 0.47
CA ALA A 371 -19.77 14.58 0.53
C ALA A 371 -19.87 16.08 0.87
N VAL A 372 -19.12 16.49 1.89
CA VAL A 372 -19.09 17.88 2.35
C VAL A 372 -18.53 18.81 1.27
N MET A 373 -17.39 18.46 0.67
CA MET A 373 -16.74 19.30 -0.33
C MET A 373 -17.51 19.32 -1.66
N GLN A 374 -18.13 18.20 -2.05
CA GLN A 374 -19.03 18.18 -3.20
C GLN A 374 -20.28 19.03 -2.96
N GLY A 375 -20.85 18.99 -1.75
CA GLY A 375 -21.94 19.85 -1.33
C GLY A 375 -21.58 21.34 -1.33
N ALA A 376 -20.31 21.67 -1.08
CA ALA A 376 -19.76 23.03 -1.19
C ALA A 376 -19.40 23.44 -2.63
N GLY A 377 -19.66 22.59 -3.65
CA GLY A 377 -19.46 22.91 -5.07
C GLY A 377 -18.12 22.50 -5.65
N TYR A 378 -17.23 21.84 -4.89
CA TYR A 378 -15.94 21.38 -5.38
C TYR A 378 -16.05 20.03 -6.12
N GLY A 379 -15.23 19.85 -7.15
CA GLY A 379 -15.07 18.56 -7.80
C GLY A 379 -14.31 17.56 -6.90
N VAL A 380 -14.82 16.34 -6.74
CA VAL A 380 -14.21 15.31 -5.90
C VAL A 380 -14.07 13.99 -6.64
N THR A 381 -13.05 13.22 -6.28
CA THR A 381 -12.83 11.86 -6.78
C THR A 381 -12.40 10.95 -5.60
N PRO A 382 -13.09 9.82 -5.33
CA PRO A 382 -14.35 9.39 -5.96
C PRO A 382 -15.52 10.31 -5.57
N ALA A 383 -16.52 10.43 -6.46
CA ALA A 383 -17.72 11.22 -6.18
C ALA A 383 -18.46 10.70 -4.94
N SER A 384 -19.15 11.59 -4.20
CA SER A 384 -19.81 11.23 -2.94
C SER A 384 -20.88 10.15 -3.09
N GLY A 385 -21.60 10.12 -4.22
CA GLY A 385 -22.60 9.08 -4.55
C GLY A 385 -22.03 7.77 -5.05
N ALA A 386 -20.71 7.65 -5.25
CA ALA A 386 -20.08 6.39 -5.63
C ALA A 386 -20.21 5.37 -4.49
N CYS A 387 -20.20 4.09 -4.84
CA CYS A 387 -20.10 3.00 -3.89
C CYS A 387 -18.78 3.08 -3.11
N ARG A 388 -18.53 2.12 -2.25
CA ARG A 388 -17.32 1.99 -1.42
C ARG A 388 -16.04 2.35 -2.21
N PRO A 389 -15.16 3.23 -1.67
CA PRO A 389 -13.91 3.59 -2.32
C PRO A 389 -12.91 2.41 -2.28
N TRP A 390 -12.06 2.33 -3.31
CA TRP A 390 -11.02 1.32 -3.44
C TRP A 390 -9.65 1.79 -2.96
N SER A 391 -9.58 2.99 -2.37
CA SER A 391 -8.38 3.60 -1.81
C SER A 391 -8.75 4.54 -0.68
N ALA A 392 -7.83 4.73 0.26
CA ALA A 392 -7.97 5.72 1.34
C ALA A 392 -7.80 7.18 0.87
N ILE A 393 -7.52 7.42 -0.42
CA ILE A 393 -7.34 8.76 -0.97
C ILE A 393 -8.67 9.34 -1.45
N THR A 394 -8.93 10.60 -1.08
CA THR A 394 -9.99 11.44 -1.65
C THR A 394 -9.36 12.69 -2.26
N ALA A 395 -9.48 12.83 -3.57
CA ALA A 395 -8.99 14.00 -4.32
C ALA A 395 -10.07 15.08 -4.40
N ILE A 396 -9.72 16.33 -4.08
CA ILE A 396 -10.62 17.50 -4.08
C ILE A 396 -9.99 18.57 -4.96
N ARG A 397 -10.67 18.93 -6.06
CA ARG A 397 -10.21 19.97 -7.00
C ARG A 397 -10.61 21.34 -6.46
N LEU A 398 -9.64 22.11 -6.00
CA LEU A 398 -9.85 23.44 -5.37
C LEU A 398 -9.75 24.59 -6.36
N GLY A 399 -9.19 24.37 -7.56
CA GLY A 399 -9.20 25.34 -8.66
C GLY A 399 -8.16 26.48 -8.54
N SER A 400 -7.52 26.67 -7.38
CA SER A 400 -6.50 27.71 -7.23
C SER A 400 -5.42 27.33 -6.20
N PRO A 401 -4.18 27.86 -6.34
CA PRO A 401 -3.11 27.63 -5.36
C PRO A 401 -3.43 28.24 -3.99
N HIS A 402 -4.18 29.36 -3.94
CA HIS A 402 -4.61 29.99 -2.68
C HIS A 402 -5.58 29.09 -1.92
N ALA A 403 -6.54 28.47 -2.59
CA ALA A 403 -7.46 27.54 -1.97
C ALA A 403 -6.73 26.28 -1.47
N MET A 404 -5.71 25.78 -2.19
CA MET A 404 -4.87 24.68 -1.70
C MET A 404 -4.11 25.06 -0.43
N ALA A 405 -3.51 26.25 -0.39
CA ALA A 405 -2.77 26.74 0.77
C ALA A 405 -3.70 26.94 1.99
N ALA A 406 -4.89 27.50 1.78
CA ALA A 406 -5.90 27.66 2.84
C ALA A 406 -6.39 26.32 3.38
N PHE A 407 -6.68 25.37 2.49
CA PHE A 407 -7.08 24.02 2.86
C PHE A 407 -5.98 23.31 3.68
N ALA A 408 -4.75 23.30 3.17
CA ALA A 408 -3.62 22.67 3.84
C ALA A 408 -3.34 23.31 5.22
N SER A 409 -3.43 24.65 5.32
CA SER A 409 -3.28 25.36 6.59
C SER A 409 -4.36 25.00 7.61
N ALA A 410 -5.63 24.85 7.16
CA ALA A 410 -6.72 24.43 8.03
C ALA A 410 -6.56 22.99 8.53
N VAL A 411 -6.09 22.07 7.66
CA VAL A 411 -5.75 20.68 8.05
C VAL A 411 -4.61 20.68 9.06
N GLN A 412 -3.50 21.40 8.79
CA GLN A 412 -2.34 21.47 9.68
C GLN A 412 -2.70 22.04 11.05
N ALA A 413 -3.47 23.13 11.09
CA ALA A 413 -3.95 23.74 12.34
C ALA A 413 -4.86 22.82 13.16
N SER A 414 -5.49 21.83 12.51
CA SER A 414 -6.35 20.82 13.15
C SER A 414 -5.59 19.52 13.50
N SER A 415 -4.31 19.44 13.23
CA SER A 415 -3.47 18.26 13.45
C SER A 415 -2.82 18.28 14.84
N PRO A 416 -2.48 17.11 15.44
CA PRO A 416 -1.89 17.06 16.77
C PRO A 416 -0.43 17.54 16.81
N ILE A 417 0.30 17.39 15.71
CA ILE A 417 1.72 17.77 15.61
C ILE A 417 1.87 18.99 14.71
N GLY A 418 2.59 19.99 15.16
CA GLY A 418 2.88 21.18 14.37
C GLY A 418 1.66 22.03 14.02
N SER A 419 0.59 22.01 14.80
CA SER A 419 -0.64 22.80 14.54
C SER A 419 -0.39 24.31 14.42
N TYR A 420 0.73 24.80 14.92
CA TYR A 420 1.17 26.20 14.83
C TYR A 420 1.95 26.52 13.55
N VAL A 421 2.24 25.51 12.71
CA VAL A 421 2.98 25.68 11.47
C VAL A 421 2.03 26.02 10.33
N THR A 422 2.42 26.95 9.46
CA THR A 422 1.72 27.21 8.20
C THR A 422 2.42 26.46 7.09
N PRO A 423 1.78 25.46 6.46
CA PRO A 423 2.36 24.72 5.34
C PRO A 423 2.63 25.67 4.15
N THR A 424 3.82 25.59 3.61
CA THR A 424 4.19 26.31 2.37
C THR A 424 4.63 25.32 1.32
N PRO A 425 4.28 25.55 0.04
CA PRO A 425 4.76 24.70 -1.06
C PRO A 425 6.30 24.67 -1.07
N GLY A 426 6.86 23.49 -1.15
CA GLY A 426 8.31 23.27 -1.16
C GLY A 426 8.75 22.27 -2.22
N VAL A 427 9.99 22.41 -2.69
CA VAL A 427 10.62 21.42 -3.54
C VAL A 427 10.89 20.19 -2.69
N THR A 428 10.36 19.05 -3.15
CA THR A 428 10.49 17.77 -2.45
C THR A 428 11.23 16.78 -3.36
N PRO A 429 12.26 16.09 -2.85
CA PRO A 429 12.97 15.09 -3.64
C PRO A 429 12.02 14.06 -4.25
N GLY A 430 12.21 13.79 -5.54
CA GLY A 430 11.38 12.85 -6.27
C GLY A 430 10.10 13.43 -6.86
N TYR A 431 9.80 14.72 -6.69
CA TYR A 431 8.62 15.39 -7.28
C TYR A 431 9.03 16.45 -8.29
N ALA A 432 8.25 16.56 -9.37
CA ALA A 432 8.52 17.56 -10.43
C ALA A 432 8.06 18.97 -10.03
N ASP A 433 6.91 19.06 -9.38
CA ASP A 433 6.31 20.32 -8.93
C ASP A 433 6.50 20.54 -7.44
N PRO A 434 6.50 21.79 -6.94
CA PRO A 434 6.41 22.05 -5.52
C PRO A 434 5.16 21.41 -4.92
N VAL A 435 5.30 20.75 -3.77
CA VAL A 435 4.21 20.08 -3.07
C VAL A 435 3.93 20.83 -1.76
N VAL A 436 2.65 20.99 -1.43
CA VAL A 436 2.21 21.41 -0.09
C VAL A 436 1.82 20.17 0.70
N PHE A 437 2.34 20.04 1.92
CA PHE A 437 2.02 18.97 2.85
C PHE A 437 1.36 19.54 4.10
N ALA A 438 0.25 18.95 4.51
CA ALA A 438 -0.37 19.12 5.82
C ALA A 438 -0.49 17.73 6.44
N ASP A 439 0.54 17.35 7.20
CA ASP A 439 0.75 15.99 7.73
C ASP A 439 1.22 16.03 9.19
N GLY A 440 0.51 16.73 10.04
CA GLY A 440 0.82 16.80 11.47
C GLY A 440 0.65 15.47 12.19
N THR A 441 1.42 14.45 11.78
CA THR A 441 1.34 13.04 12.14
C THR A 441 2.47 12.62 13.07
N PHE A 442 2.24 11.59 13.92
CA PHE A 442 3.27 11.05 14.83
C PHE A 442 4.33 10.26 14.07
N VAL A 443 3.94 9.61 12.97
CA VAL A 443 4.86 8.98 12.02
C VAL A 443 4.93 9.87 10.79
N ALA A 444 6.07 10.48 10.54
CA ALA A 444 6.24 11.42 9.42
C ALA A 444 5.85 10.78 8.09
N GLY A 445 4.95 11.44 7.35
CA GLY A 445 4.41 10.93 6.09
C GLY A 445 3.42 9.77 6.23
N SER A 446 2.93 9.47 7.44
CA SER A 446 1.88 8.48 7.66
C SER A 446 0.57 8.96 7.06
N THR A 447 0.08 8.21 6.08
CA THR A 447 -1.17 8.49 5.39
C THR A 447 -2.38 7.80 6.02
N SER A 448 -2.15 6.96 7.03
CA SER A 448 -3.20 6.33 7.84
C SER A 448 -3.65 7.21 9.01
N GLU A 449 -2.81 8.14 9.45
CA GLU A 449 -3.20 9.19 10.39
C GLU A 449 -4.12 10.19 9.66
N LEU A 450 -3.96 11.43 9.75
CA LEU A 450 -4.77 12.36 8.97
C LEU A 450 -3.84 13.34 8.26
N GLY A 451 -4.01 13.48 6.94
CA GLY A 451 -3.21 14.40 6.16
C GLY A 451 -3.92 14.85 4.89
N ALA A 452 -3.39 15.91 4.31
CA ALA A 452 -3.78 16.40 3.00
C ALA A 452 -2.55 17.01 2.32
N ASP A 453 -2.29 16.60 1.09
CA ASP A 453 -1.15 17.05 0.33
C ASP A 453 -1.48 17.18 -1.16
N GLY A 454 -0.60 17.83 -1.91
CA GLY A 454 -0.77 17.89 -3.36
C GLY A 454 0.24 18.81 -4.03
N PRO A 455 0.58 18.51 -5.32
CA PRO A 455 1.44 19.35 -6.14
C PRO A 455 0.73 20.65 -6.54
N ILE A 456 1.46 21.75 -6.55
CA ILE A 456 0.95 23.07 -6.95
C ILE A 456 0.93 23.16 -8.47
N ARG A 457 -0.03 22.51 -9.09
CA ARG A 457 -0.28 22.52 -10.53
C ARG A 457 -1.78 22.46 -10.83
N PRO A 458 -2.27 23.01 -11.97
CA PRO A 458 -3.66 22.84 -12.37
C PRO A 458 -4.07 21.36 -12.46
N PRO A 459 -5.30 20.97 -12.04
CA PRO A 459 -6.38 21.82 -11.58
C PRO A 459 -6.35 22.17 -10.07
N TYR A 460 -5.21 22.15 -9.43
CA TYR A 460 -4.99 22.46 -8.01
C TYR A 460 -5.80 21.52 -7.12
N THR A 461 -5.45 20.26 -7.19
CA THR A 461 -6.10 19.19 -6.45
C THR A 461 -5.35 18.89 -5.17
N ILE A 462 -6.07 18.85 -4.05
CA ILE A 462 -5.54 18.35 -2.79
C ILE A 462 -6.03 16.92 -2.55
N TYR A 463 -5.16 16.07 -2.04
CA TYR A 463 -5.40 14.65 -1.80
C TYR A 463 -5.50 14.42 -0.30
N CYS A 464 -6.72 14.19 0.17
CA CYS A 464 -7.03 13.91 1.57
C CYS A 464 -6.91 12.43 1.86
N GLN A 465 -6.37 12.08 3.03
CA GLN A 465 -6.12 10.70 3.41
C GLN A 465 -6.14 10.49 4.92
N GLY A 466 -6.39 9.25 5.34
CA GLY A 466 -6.27 8.85 6.72
C GLY A 466 -7.39 9.33 7.65
N GLY A 467 -7.05 9.26 8.91
CA GLY A 467 -7.95 9.51 10.03
C GLY A 467 -8.22 8.23 10.81
N THR A 468 -7.69 8.14 12.03
CA THR A 468 -7.87 6.97 12.91
C THR A 468 -9.33 6.77 13.36
N HIS A 469 -10.15 7.80 13.21
CA HIS A 469 -11.59 7.78 13.33
C HIS A 469 -12.18 8.84 12.41
N TRP A 470 -13.27 8.55 11.72
CA TRP A 470 -13.89 9.46 10.73
C TRP A 470 -14.31 10.83 11.33
N THR A 471 -14.61 10.90 12.63
CA THR A 471 -14.99 12.16 13.30
C THR A 471 -13.84 13.18 13.36
N LEU A 472 -12.60 12.78 13.18
CA LEU A 472 -11.48 13.73 13.02
C LEU A 472 -11.73 14.65 11.82
N TRP A 473 -12.29 14.11 10.74
CA TRP A 473 -12.67 14.90 9.56
C TRP A 473 -13.81 15.87 9.83
N VAL A 474 -14.68 15.64 10.82
CA VAL A 474 -15.71 16.62 11.21
C VAL A 474 -15.05 17.93 11.67
N HIS A 475 -14.04 17.82 12.54
CA HIS A 475 -13.30 18.97 13.05
C HIS A 475 -12.49 19.67 11.95
N VAL A 476 -11.76 18.90 11.15
CA VAL A 476 -10.94 19.43 10.05
C VAL A 476 -11.81 20.15 9.02
N LEU A 477 -12.91 19.54 8.57
CA LEU A 477 -13.79 20.13 7.56
C LEU A 477 -14.47 21.42 8.03
N GLN A 478 -14.76 21.55 9.32
CA GLN A 478 -15.25 22.80 9.88
C GLN A 478 -14.22 23.93 9.68
N SER A 479 -12.96 23.68 9.98
CA SER A 479 -11.85 24.62 9.80
C SER A 479 -11.63 24.93 8.31
N VAL A 480 -11.66 23.89 7.46
CA VAL A 480 -11.49 24.03 6.00
C VAL A 480 -12.58 24.90 5.38
N LEU A 481 -13.85 24.63 5.65
CA LEU A 481 -14.96 25.41 5.11
C LEU A 481 -14.87 26.87 5.56
N THR A 482 -14.50 27.12 6.81
CA THR A 482 -14.28 28.47 7.33
C THR A 482 -13.15 29.18 6.61
N ALA A 483 -12.03 28.51 6.37
CA ALA A 483 -10.88 29.09 5.67
C ALA A 483 -11.17 29.39 4.19
N LEU A 484 -11.87 28.49 3.51
CA LEU A 484 -12.23 28.67 2.10
C LEU A 484 -13.24 29.80 1.90
N ALA A 485 -14.22 29.94 2.81
CA ALA A 485 -15.20 31.04 2.76
C ALA A 485 -14.58 32.44 2.96
N GLN A 486 -13.36 32.53 3.48
CA GLN A 486 -12.63 33.81 3.61
C GLN A 486 -11.93 34.24 2.31
N LEU A 487 -11.88 33.37 1.32
CA LEU A 487 -11.26 33.65 0.02
C LEU A 487 -12.26 34.15 -1.03
N GLU A 488 -13.56 33.95 -0.77
CA GLU A 488 -14.69 34.46 -1.59
C GLU A 488 -15.05 35.90 -1.20
#